data_549f3d4b953b35e20c02f8204aa2705b
#
_entry.id   549f3d4b953b35e20c02f8204aa2705b
#
_cell.length_a   1.000
_cell.length_b   1.000
_cell.length_c   1.000
_cell.angle_alpha   90.00
_cell.angle_beta   90.00
_cell.angle_gamma   90.00
#
_symmetry.space_group_name_H-M   'P 1'
#
loop_
_entity.id
_entity.type
_entity.pdbx_description
1 polymer ?
#
loop_
_entity_poly.entity_id
_entity_poly.type
_entity_poly.pdbx_seq_one_letter_code
_entity_poly.pdbx_strand_id
1 'polypeptide(L)'
;MRLGGRVAGAIEVLADIEARKRPVADALKDWGLAHRFAGSGDRAAIGNIVYDALRMRLSHAWLMDDESPVALAYAVLLRQWGFTTETLAAEFADDKFAPPALTDSHIAAFSSRNLDDAPLHVQGDIPDWVQPSFETNFGDNWLAEAKALADRPTLDLRANTLKANRDKVVKALERSGAKAAAIARNGIRIAAGEGASRLPNVTAELSFQKGWFEVQDEGSQIVADLVQPGEHDQVLDYCAGGGGKTLAMSAAMHNKGQVHAYDADRKRLAPIIERLRRAGTRNVQVHDDPRQLDSMRDKLDAVLVDAPCTGTGTWRRRPDTKWRLTQKNLDERIAQQQDALGEAAKFVKPGGALLYVTCSVLPEENDRQVERFCAENPAFAITSVADDWTKIFGAQAPRPRVTDAGTITLSPASTDTDGFFFCRMQRKV
;
A
#
# COMPACT_ATOMS: atom_id res chain seq x y z
N MET A 1 25.39 12.02 12.15
CA MET A 1 24.77 12.54 13.40
C MET A 1 24.83 11.47 14.47
N ARG A 2 24.93 11.85 15.77
CA ARG A 2 24.70 10.91 16.89
C ARG A 2 23.19 10.58 17.02
N LEU A 3 22.86 9.60 17.83
CA LEU A 3 21.47 9.17 18.02
C LEU A 3 20.57 10.32 18.50
N GLY A 4 21.00 11.09 19.49
CA GLY A 4 20.22 12.21 20.03
C GLY A 4 19.83 13.22 18.97
N GLY A 5 20.78 13.64 18.12
CA GLY A 5 20.46 14.54 17.02
C GLY A 5 19.50 13.96 15.97
N ARG A 6 19.50 12.63 15.74
CA ARG A 6 18.52 11.97 14.86
C ARG A 6 17.12 11.98 15.49
N VAL A 7 17.04 11.72 16.81
CA VAL A 7 15.77 11.75 17.55
C VAL A 7 15.20 13.18 17.59
N ALA A 8 16.03 14.18 17.86
CA ALA A 8 15.62 15.59 17.81
C ALA A 8 15.05 15.96 16.42
N GLY A 9 15.74 15.57 15.34
CA GLY A 9 15.23 15.79 13.99
C GLY A 9 13.91 15.07 13.71
N ALA A 10 13.70 13.86 14.23
CA ALA A 10 12.43 13.15 14.11
C ALA A 10 11.30 13.88 14.87
N ILE A 11 11.57 14.40 16.06
CA ILE A 11 10.62 15.20 16.86
C ILE A 11 10.21 16.47 16.10
N GLU A 12 11.16 17.18 15.49
CA GLU A 12 10.87 18.36 14.65
C GLU A 12 9.93 18.02 13.48
N VAL A 13 10.17 16.88 12.79
CA VAL A 13 9.33 16.44 11.68
C VAL A 13 7.94 16.04 12.18
N LEU A 14 7.83 15.30 13.29
CA LEU A 14 6.54 14.92 13.88
C LEU A 14 5.73 16.16 14.29
N ALA A 15 6.38 17.15 14.91
CA ALA A 15 5.74 18.42 15.29
C ALA A 15 5.24 19.20 14.05
N ASP A 16 6.01 19.23 12.97
CA ASP A 16 5.60 19.86 11.70
C ASP A 16 4.39 19.15 11.07
N ILE A 17 4.38 17.81 11.06
CA ILE A 17 3.24 17.02 10.57
C ILE A 17 1.98 17.32 11.39
N GLU A 18 2.09 17.38 12.70
CA GLU A 18 0.96 17.63 13.59
C GLU A 18 0.40 19.06 13.41
N ALA A 19 1.27 20.06 13.41
CA ALA A 19 0.89 21.46 13.29
C ALA A 19 0.25 21.80 11.94
N ARG A 20 0.76 21.21 10.85
CA ARG A 20 0.33 21.54 9.47
C ARG A 20 -0.56 20.50 8.82
N LYS A 21 -0.83 19.38 9.46
CA LYS A 21 -1.63 18.23 8.92
C LYS A 21 -1.18 17.80 7.50
N ARG A 22 0.12 17.84 7.25
CA ARG A 22 0.72 17.60 5.92
C ARG A 22 1.23 16.17 5.75
N PRO A 23 1.46 15.72 4.49
CA PRO A 23 2.04 14.40 4.23
C PRO A 23 3.43 14.24 4.83
N VAL A 24 3.71 13.07 5.40
CA VAL A 24 5.01 12.74 6.03
C VAL A 24 6.17 12.86 5.05
N ALA A 25 5.99 12.45 3.80
CA ALA A 25 7.03 12.52 2.78
C ALA A 25 7.46 13.97 2.50
N ASP A 26 6.50 14.92 2.48
CA ASP A 26 6.78 16.34 2.26
C ASP A 26 7.49 16.95 3.47
N ALA A 27 7.06 16.62 4.70
CA ALA A 27 7.70 17.07 5.93
C ALA A 27 9.17 16.59 6.01
N LEU A 28 9.42 15.32 5.75
CA LEU A 28 10.78 14.74 5.71
C LEU A 28 11.66 15.36 4.61
N LYS A 29 11.08 15.60 3.44
CA LYS A 29 11.78 16.26 2.33
C LYS A 29 12.21 17.67 2.69
N ASP A 30 11.31 18.48 3.22
CA ASP A 30 11.58 19.87 3.60
C ASP A 30 12.58 19.94 4.75
N TRP A 31 12.42 19.08 5.77
CA TRP A 31 13.40 18.96 6.84
C TRP A 31 14.80 18.64 6.28
N GLY A 32 14.89 17.66 5.38
CA GLY A 32 16.15 17.30 4.73
C GLY A 32 16.76 18.39 3.87
N LEU A 33 15.97 19.28 3.26
CA LEU A 33 16.45 20.44 2.51
C LEU A 33 16.99 21.51 3.43
N ALA A 34 16.35 21.75 4.59
CA ALA A 34 16.79 22.69 5.62
C ALA A 34 18.05 22.20 6.36
N HIS A 35 18.22 20.88 6.52
CA HIS A 35 19.31 20.27 7.28
C HIS A 35 20.29 19.52 6.37
N ARG A 36 21.00 20.27 5.50
CA ARG A 36 21.90 19.68 4.47
C ARG A 36 23.09 18.90 5.06
N PHE A 37 23.45 19.13 6.32
CA PHE A 37 24.48 18.37 7.02
C PHE A 37 24.08 16.92 7.34
N ALA A 38 22.77 16.61 7.36
CA ALA A 38 22.27 15.25 7.59
C ALA A 38 22.52 14.36 6.35
N GLY A 39 23.36 13.37 6.52
CA GLY A 39 23.68 12.39 5.46
C GLY A 39 22.48 11.47 5.15
N SER A 40 22.63 10.65 4.11
CA SER A 40 21.56 9.74 3.69
C SER A 40 21.18 8.69 4.77
N GLY A 41 22.15 8.24 5.56
CA GLY A 41 21.92 7.34 6.70
C GLY A 41 21.17 8.03 7.84
N ASP A 42 21.50 9.30 8.13
CA ASP A 42 20.78 10.08 9.15
C ASP A 42 19.34 10.33 8.76
N ARG A 43 19.10 10.73 7.51
CA ARG A 43 17.75 10.96 6.98
C ARG A 43 16.92 9.67 6.99
N ALA A 44 17.53 8.53 6.72
CA ALA A 44 16.84 7.25 6.78
C ALA A 44 16.44 6.90 8.23
N ALA A 45 17.36 7.08 9.20
CA ALA A 45 17.07 6.83 10.61
C ALA A 45 15.96 7.76 11.14
N ILE A 46 16.03 9.06 10.82
CA ILE A 46 14.97 10.05 11.15
C ILE A 46 13.64 9.62 10.54
N GLY A 47 13.64 9.26 9.25
CA GLY A 47 12.45 8.77 8.57
C GLY A 47 11.86 7.53 9.24
N ASN A 48 12.69 6.57 9.63
CA ASN A 48 12.25 5.36 10.32
C ASN A 48 11.57 5.69 11.65
N ILE A 49 12.15 6.58 12.48
CA ILE A 49 11.53 7.00 13.74
C ILE A 49 10.16 7.65 13.47
N VAL A 50 10.08 8.57 12.50
CA VAL A 50 8.83 9.25 12.16
C VAL A 50 7.76 8.28 11.65
N TYR A 51 8.13 7.37 10.74
CA TYR A 51 7.18 6.40 10.21
C TYR A 51 6.71 5.40 11.27
N ASP A 52 7.61 4.92 12.14
CA ASP A 52 7.25 4.00 13.23
C ASP A 52 6.36 4.68 14.28
N ALA A 53 6.67 5.93 14.64
CA ALA A 53 5.83 6.73 15.52
C ALA A 53 4.40 6.90 14.98
N LEU A 54 4.27 7.14 13.66
CA LEU A 54 2.96 7.29 13.03
C LEU A 54 2.24 5.94 12.84
N ARG A 55 2.95 4.83 12.62
CA ARG A 55 2.33 3.49 12.53
C ARG A 55 1.64 3.09 13.81
N MET A 56 2.28 3.36 14.94
CA MET A 56 1.87 2.92 16.27
C MET A 56 1.55 4.11 17.19
N ARG A 57 0.95 5.17 16.64
CA ARG A 57 0.72 6.43 17.35
C ARG A 57 -0.07 6.28 18.63
N LEU A 58 -1.20 5.54 18.58
CA LEU A 58 -2.09 5.42 19.72
C LEU A 58 -1.51 4.52 20.81
N SER A 59 -0.91 3.39 20.41
CA SER A 59 -0.27 2.49 21.36
C SER A 59 0.97 3.11 22.01
N HIS A 60 1.74 3.92 21.27
CA HIS A 60 2.85 4.69 21.84
C HIS A 60 2.36 5.76 22.81
N ALA A 61 1.34 6.53 22.42
CA ALA A 61 0.76 7.55 23.31
C ALA A 61 0.16 6.93 24.58
N TRP A 62 -0.50 5.78 24.46
CA TRP A 62 -1.02 5.04 25.62
C TRP A 62 0.08 4.66 26.59
N LEU A 63 1.17 4.04 26.11
CA LEU A 63 2.27 3.58 26.97
C LEU A 63 3.01 4.74 27.63
N MET A 64 3.13 5.88 26.94
CA MET A 64 3.85 7.06 27.46
C MET A 64 2.96 7.98 28.29
N ASP A 65 1.65 7.77 28.32
CA ASP A 65 0.64 8.70 28.86
C ASP A 65 0.77 10.12 28.30
N ASP A 66 1.25 10.21 27.06
CA ASP A 66 1.50 11.47 26.35
C ASP A 66 1.53 11.23 24.84
N GLU A 67 0.83 12.07 24.08
CA GLU A 67 0.80 12.00 22.60
C GLU A 67 1.76 12.99 21.91
N SER A 68 2.58 13.68 22.70
CA SER A 68 3.54 14.65 22.16
C SER A 68 4.56 13.99 21.20
N PRO A 69 5.10 14.74 20.24
CA PRO A 69 6.17 14.27 19.36
C PRO A 69 7.38 13.70 20.11
N VAL A 70 7.68 14.25 21.29
CA VAL A 70 8.75 13.76 22.16
C VAL A 70 8.44 12.36 22.66
N ALA A 71 7.27 12.18 23.30
CA ALA A 71 6.85 10.90 23.84
C ALA A 71 6.78 9.80 22.75
N LEU A 72 6.20 10.13 21.59
CA LEU A 72 6.11 9.21 20.46
C LEU A 72 7.50 8.78 19.93
N ALA A 73 8.45 9.70 19.79
CA ALA A 73 9.80 9.37 19.33
C ALA A 73 10.55 8.47 20.33
N TYR A 74 10.42 8.74 21.62
CA TYR A 74 11.02 7.88 22.66
C TYR A 74 10.36 6.50 22.72
N ALA A 75 9.04 6.41 22.59
CA ALA A 75 8.33 5.14 22.56
C ALA A 75 8.83 4.22 21.43
N VAL A 76 9.13 4.78 20.24
CA VAL A 76 9.77 4.04 19.14
C VAL A 76 11.11 3.44 19.58
N LEU A 77 11.96 4.22 20.25
CA LEU A 77 13.28 3.75 20.69
C LEU A 77 13.16 2.64 21.74
N LEU A 78 12.28 2.83 22.71
CA LEU A 78 12.08 1.89 23.80
C LEU A 78 11.41 0.59 23.32
N ARG A 79 10.35 0.69 22.54
CA ARG A 79 9.52 -0.46 22.15
C ARG A 79 10.03 -1.22 20.93
N GLN A 80 10.53 -0.50 19.94
CA GLN A 80 10.83 -1.07 18.62
C GLN A 80 12.32 -1.16 18.31
N TRP A 81 13.14 -0.28 18.90
CA TRP A 81 14.59 -0.26 18.64
C TRP A 81 15.41 -0.92 19.73
N GLY A 82 14.78 -1.45 20.80
CA GLY A 82 15.42 -2.25 21.83
C GLY A 82 16.26 -1.45 22.85
N PHE A 83 16.07 -0.14 22.93
CA PHE A 83 16.70 0.67 23.98
C PHE A 83 15.95 0.54 25.31
N THR A 84 16.66 0.72 26.41
CA THR A 84 16.07 0.95 27.73
C THR A 84 16.19 2.42 28.13
N THR A 85 15.47 2.86 29.14
CA THR A 85 15.58 4.22 29.69
C THR A 85 17.00 4.56 30.12
N GLU A 86 17.70 3.61 30.73
CA GLU A 86 19.08 3.76 31.19
C GLU A 86 20.06 3.87 30.02
N THR A 87 19.88 3.02 29.00
CA THR A 87 20.75 3.06 27.80
C THR A 87 20.55 4.35 27.01
N LEU A 88 19.33 4.88 26.92
CA LEU A 88 19.07 6.17 26.29
C LEU A 88 19.65 7.33 27.09
N ALA A 89 19.49 7.32 28.40
CA ALA A 89 20.08 8.35 29.28
C ALA A 89 21.62 8.40 29.12
N ALA A 90 22.28 7.25 29.08
CA ALA A 90 23.73 7.15 28.87
C ALA A 90 24.15 7.62 27.47
N GLU A 91 23.40 7.22 26.41
CA GLU A 91 23.68 7.60 25.02
C GLU A 91 23.54 9.11 24.80
N PHE A 92 22.64 9.78 25.53
CA PHE A 92 22.34 11.20 25.40
C PHE A 92 23.13 12.10 26.34
N ALA A 93 23.79 11.56 27.37
CA ALA A 93 24.49 12.34 28.41
C ALA A 93 25.47 13.38 27.84
N ASP A 94 26.26 12.99 26.83
CA ASP A 94 27.28 13.84 26.19
C ASP A 94 26.88 14.31 24.78
N ASP A 95 25.60 14.20 24.43
CA ASP A 95 25.10 14.66 23.12
C ASP A 95 24.36 16.00 23.25
N LYS A 96 25.07 17.10 22.93
CA LYS A 96 24.50 18.45 22.96
C LYS A 96 23.29 18.68 22.04
N PHE A 97 23.01 17.74 21.15
CA PHE A 97 21.88 17.75 20.24
C PHE A 97 20.79 16.77 20.65
N ALA A 98 20.93 16.11 21.79
CA ALA A 98 19.90 15.23 22.32
C ALA A 98 18.60 16.01 22.58
N PRO A 99 17.44 15.37 22.38
CA PRO A 99 16.16 15.96 22.77
C PRO A 99 16.05 16.09 24.29
N PRO A 100 15.05 16.80 24.82
CA PRO A 100 14.75 16.79 26.26
C PRO A 100 14.63 15.38 26.79
N ALA A 101 15.19 15.13 27.97
CA ALA A 101 15.12 13.80 28.61
C ALA A 101 13.66 13.42 28.90
N LEU A 102 13.41 12.10 28.97
CA LEU A 102 12.13 11.59 29.48
C LEU A 102 11.92 12.09 30.92
N THR A 103 10.71 12.50 31.23
CA THR A 103 10.30 12.83 32.59
C THR A 103 10.08 11.58 33.44
N ASP A 104 10.12 11.70 34.75
CA ASP A 104 9.80 10.60 35.65
C ASP A 104 8.39 10.04 35.40
N SER A 105 7.43 10.91 34.99
CA SER A 105 6.08 10.47 34.63
C SER A 105 6.06 9.59 33.38
N HIS A 106 6.83 9.92 32.32
CA HIS A 106 6.95 9.08 31.15
C HIS A 106 7.55 7.71 31.46
N ILE A 107 8.61 7.68 32.29
CA ILE A 107 9.27 6.45 32.71
C ILE A 107 8.32 5.58 33.53
N ALA A 108 7.59 6.18 34.48
CA ALA A 108 6.62 5.48 35.30
C ALA A 108 5.46 4.92 34.47
N ALA A 109 4.91 5.73 33.52
CA ALA A 109 3.82 5.31 32.65
C ALA A 109 4.28 4.13 31.77
N PHE A 110 5.42 4.24 31.08
CA PHE A 110 5.94 3.20 30.21
C PHE A 110 6.22 1.89 30.96
N SER A 111 6.65 1.96 32.22
CA SER A 111 6.98 0.79 33.05
C SER A 111 5.72 0.11 33.64
N SER A 112 4.63 0.84 33.83
CA SER A 112 3.44 0.34 34.54
C SER A 112 2.26 0.03 33.62
N ARG A 113 2.13 0.67 32.45
CA ARG A 113 1.02 0.47 31.54
C ARG A 113 1.20 -0.74 30.64
N ASN A 114 0.11 -1.50 30.45
CA ASN A 114 0.06 -2.62 29.52
C ASN A 114 -0.89 -2.27 28.36
N LEU A 115 -0.51 -2.63 27.14
CA LEU A 115 -1.37 -2.47 25.96
C LEU A 115 -2.63 -3.34 26.02
N ASP A 116 -2.60 -4.46 26.71
CA ASP A 116 -3.78 -5.32 26.86
C ASP A 116 -4.91 -4.63 27.65
N ASP A 117 -4.58 -3.60 28.45
CA ASP A 117 -5.55 -2.79 29.18
C ASP A 117 -6.07 -1.60 28.36
N ALA A 118 -5.51 -1.37 27.18
CA ALA A 118 -5.91 -0.26 26.32
C ALA A 118 -7.22 -0.59 25.57
N PRO A 119 -8.00 0.45 25.18
CA PRO A 119 -9.12 0.25 24.24
C PRO A 119 -8.68 -0.48 22.97
N LEU A 120 -9.53 -1.32 22.39
CA LEU A 120 -9.15 -2.18 21.27
C LEU A 120 -8.65 -1.41 20.03
N HIS A 121 -9.23 -0.24 19.72
CA HIS A 121 -8.75 0.62 18.65
C HIS A 121 -7.32 1.14 18.89
N VAL A 122 -6.96 1.36 20.17
CA VAL A 122 -5.60 1.74 20.58
C VAL A 122 -4.65 0.56 20.41
N GLN A 123 -5.06 -0.65 20.79
CA GLN A 123 -4.28 -1.87 20.58
C GLN A 123 -4.03 -2.14 19.10
N GLY A 124 -5.00 -1.81 18.23
CA GLY A 124 -4.91 -1.94 16.78
C GLY A 124 -4.27 -0.74 16.07
N ASP A 125 -3.95 0.33 16.80
CA ASP A 125 -3.44 1.57 16.21
C ASP A 125 -4.28 2.11 15.06
N ILE A 126 -5.61 2.08 15.19
CA ILE A 126 -6.56 2.62 14.21
C ILE A 126 -7.43 3.73 14.83
N PRO A 127 -7.92 4.71 14.05
CA PRO A 127 -8.92 5.64 14.54
C PRO A 127 -10.17 4.88 15.04
N ASP A 128 -10.73 5.28 16.17
CA ASP A 128 -11.86 4.62 16.82
C ASP A 128 -13.08 4.46 15.89
N TRP A 129 -13.39 5.49 15.12
CA TRP A 129 -14.55 5.52 14.23
C TRP A 129 -14.49 4.50 13.06
N VAL A 130 -13.30 3.96 12.71
CA VAL A 130 -13.18 2.91 11.67
C VAL A 130 -13.23 1.49 12.25
N GLN A 131 -13.16 1.33 13.57
CA GLN A 131 -13.20 0.01 14.21
C GLN A 131 -14.42 -0.82 13.77
N PRO A 132 -15.66 -0.30 13.72
CA PRO A 132 -16.82 -1.09 13.25
C PRO A 132 -16.68 -1.61 11.83
N SER A 133 -16.01 -0.87 10.95
CA SER A 133 -15.74 -1.32 9.58
C SER A 133 -14.71 -2.45 9.53
N PHE A 134 -13.69 -2.42 10.40
CA PHE A 134 -12.74 -3.52 10.57
C PHE A 134 -13.41 -4.78 11.12
N GLU A 135 -14.25 -4.64 12.16
CA GLU A 135 -15.03 -5.74 12.72
C GLU A 135 -15.96 -6.37 11.67
N THR A 136 -16.63 -5.56 10.87
CA THR A 136 -17.48 -6.01 9.78
C THR A 136 -16.69 -6.79 8.72
N ASN A 137 -15.49 -6.30 8.36
CA ASN A 137 -14.71 -6.92 7.30
C ASN A 137 -13.99 -8.19 7.75
N PHE A 138 -13.42 -8.21 8.96
CA PHE A 138 -12.51 -9.27 9.39
C PHE A 138 -13.05 -10.14 10.53
N GLY A 139 -14.25 -9.85 11.07
CA GLY A 139 -14.84 -10.58 12.19
C GLY A 139 -13.87 -10.64 13.37
N ASP A 140 -13.74 -11.79 14.02
CA ASP A 140 -12.89 -12.01 15.19
C ASP A 140 -11.40 -11.71 14.95
N ASN A 141 -10.95 -11.69 13.68
CA ASN A 141 -9.56 -11.46 13.32
C ASN A 141 -9.21 -9.98 13.15
N TRP A 142 -10.18 -9.05 13.28
CA TRP A 142 -9.99 -7.65 12.95
C TRP A 142 -8.83 -6.97 13.71
N LEU A 143 -8.64 -7.32 14.99
CA LEU A 143 -7.55 -6.73 15.79
C LEU A 143 -6.17 -7.19 15.30
N ALA A 144 -6.03 -8.46 14.92
CA ALA A 144 -4.79 -8.98 14.35
C ALA A 144 -4.47 -8.28 13.00
N GLU A 145 -5.49 -8.05 12.19
CA GLU A 145 -5.34 -7.33 10.90
C GLU A 145 -4.98 -5.85 11.10
N ALA A 146 -5.59 -5.19 12.08
CA ALA A 146 -5.26 -3.81 12.42
C ALA A 146 -3.81 -3.69 12.90
N LYS A 147 -3.35 -4.59 13.79
CA LYS A 147 -1.95 -4.65 14.27
C LYS A 147 -0.98 -4.88 13.11
N ALA A 148 -1.27 -5.80 12.20
CA ALA A 148 -0.42 -6.08 11.05
C ALA A 148 -0.33 -4.90 10.05
N LEU A 149 -1.37 -4.06 9.96
CA LEU A 149 -1.34 -2.78 9.21
C LEU A 149 -0.48 -1.70 9.88
N ALA A 150 -0.04 -1.89 11.12
CA ALA A 150 0.88 -1.02 11.82
C ALA A 150 2.35 -1.49 11.74
N ASP A 151 2.63 -2.66 11.15
CA ASP A 151 3.98 -3.17 10.98
C ASP A 151 4.75 -2.46 9.85
N ARG A 152 6.08 -2.60 9.85
CA ARG A 152 6.91 -2.10 8.74
C ARG A 152 6.67 -2.94 7.47
N PRO A 153 6.39 -2.30 6.31
CA PRO A 153 6.19 -3.02 5.07
C PRO A 153 7.50 -3.53 4.49
N THR A 154 7.41 -4.65 3.78
CA THR A 154 8.48 -5.15 2.91
C THR A 154 8.65 -4.27 1.67
N LEU A 155 9.78 -4.40 0.97
CA LEU A 155 9.98 -3.84 -0.36
C LEU A 155 9.72 -4.94 -1.39
N ASP A 156 8.59 -4.83 -2.08
CA ASP A 156 8.18 -5.82 -3.06
C ASP A 156 8.42 -5.32 -4.49
N LEU A 157 8.86 -6.24 -5.33
CA LEU A 157 9.21 -6.01 -6.72
C LEU A 157 8.48 -7.04 -7.59
N ARG A 158 8.13 -6.65 -8.80
CA ARG A 158 7.57 -7.55 -9.82
C ARG A 158 8.55 -7.72 -10.97
N ALA A 159 8.99 -8.94 -11.24
CA ALA A 159 9.80 -9.24 -12.43
C ALA A 159 8.99 -8.92 -13.70
N ASN A 160 9.62 -8.26 -14.64
CA ASN A 160 9.05 -7.97 -15.95
C ASN A 160 9.38 -9.12 -16.92
N THR A 161 8.42 -10.02 -17.12
CA THR A 161 8.61 -11.23 -17.94
C THR A 161 8.90 -10.96 -19.40
N LEU A 162 8.65 -9.75 -19.90
CA LEU A 162 9.09 -9.33 -21.25
C LEU A 162 10.62 -9.20 -21.36
N LYS A 163 11.36 -9.09 -20.26
CA LYS A 163 12.81 -8.83 -20.25
C LYS A 163 13.62 -9.77 -19.38
N ALA A 164 13.06 -10.26 -18.28
CA ALA A 164 13.75 -11.13 -17.34
C ALA A 164 12.74 -12.00 -16.57
N ASN A 165 13.10 -13.23 -16.28
CA ASN A 165 12.36 -14.06 -15.34
C ASN A 165 12.71 -13.68 -13.89
N ARG A 166 11.90 -14.15 -12.93
CA ARG A 166 12.05 -13.87 -11.50
C ARG A 166 13.42 -14.26 -10.96
N ASP A 167 13.91 -15.46 -11.32
CA ASP A 167 15.16 -15.99 -10.78
C ASP A 167 16.37 -15.15 -11.19
N LYS A 168 16.37 -14.64 -12.44
CA LYS A 168 17.39 -13.72 -12.92
C LYS A 168 17.40 -12.40 -12.15
N VAL A 169 16.23 -11.87 -11.80
CA VAL A 169 16.12 -10.63 -11.01
C VAL A 169 16.53 -10.89 -9.55
N VAL A 170 16.09 -11.98 -8.93
CA VAL A 170 16.52 -12.38 -7.57
C VAL A 170 18.04 -12.48 -7.50
N LYS A 171 18.68 -13.17 -8.45
CA LYS A 171 20.15 -13.28 -8.52
C LYS A 171 20.81 -11.90 -8.68
N ALA A 172 20.25 -11.01 -9.51
CA ALA A 172 20.80 -9.67 -9.70
C ALA A 172 20.73 -8.80 -8.45
N LEU A 173 19.76 -9.07 -7.54
CA LEU A 173 19.50 -8.34 -6.31
C LEU A 173 19.87 -9.15 -5.05
N GLU A 174 20.65 -10.21 -5.18
CA GLU A 174 21.04 -11.10 -4.07
C GLU A 174 21.68 -10.33 -2.90
N ARG A 175 22.56 -9.37 -3.22
CA ARG A 175 23.20 -8.50 -2.20
C ARG A 175 22.22 -7.61 -1.44
N SER A 176 21.05 -7.36 -2.00
CA SER A 176 19.95 -6.62 -1.37
C SER A 176 19.02 -7.52 -0.54
N GLY A 177 19.31 -8.81 -0.43
CA GLY A 177 18.49 -9.77 0.31
C GLY A 177 17.19 -10.16 -0.41
N ALA A 178 17.12 -9.97 -1.73
CA ALA A 178 15.96 -10.31 -2.53
C ALA A 178 15.69 -11.82 -2.55
N LYS A 179 14.42 -12.20 -2.32
CA LYS A 179 13.92 -13.57 -2.37
C LYS A 179 12.64 -13.63 -3.20
N ALA A 180 12.26 -14.82 -3.67
CA ALA A 180 10.95 -15.01 -4.28
C ALA A 180 9.85 -14.68 -3.26
N ALA A 181 8.81 -13.94 -3.70
CA ALA A 181 7.64 -13.68 -2.91
C ALA A 181 6.79 -14.95 -2.73
N ALA A 182 5.92 -14.96 -1.72
CA ALA A 182 5.20 -16.17 -1.33
C ALA A 182 4.04 -16.53 -2.27
N ILE A 183 3.37 -15.54 -2.86
CA ILE A 183 2.13 -15.74 -3.60
C ILE A 183 2.32 -15.38 -5.09
N ALA A 184 2.69 -14.13 -5.39
CA ALA A 184 2.78 -13.66 -6.77
C ALA A 184 3.88 -14.39 -7.55
N ARG A 185 3.53 -14.97 -8.72
CA ARG A 185 4.44 -15.79 -9.54
C ARG A 185 5.71 -15.06 -9.94
N ASN A 186 5.60 -13.76 -10.21
CA ASN A 186 6.70 -12.89 -10.61
C ASN A 186 7.17 -11.98 -9.47
N GLY A 187 6.63 -12.21 -8.25
CA GLY A 187 6.91 -11.43 -7.06
C GLY A 187 8.30 -11.70 -6.49
N ILE A 188 8.93 -10.64 -6.05
CA ILE A 188 10.24 -10.65 -5.37
C ILE A 188 10.10 -9.76 -4.15
N ARG A 189 10.63 -10.21 -3.02
CA ARG A 189 10.52 -9.51 -1.74
C ARG A 189 11.87 -9.28 -1.12
N ILE A 190 12.05 -8.09 -0.56
CA ILE A 190 13.16 -7.71 0.30
C ILE A 190 12.54 -7.38 1.66
N ALA A 191 13.02 -8.06 2.70
CA ALA A 191 12.48 -7.89 4.05
C ALA A 191 12.60 -6.45 4.55
N ALA A 192 11.66 -6.05 5.39
CA ALA A 192 11.77 -4.78 6.12
C ALA A 192 13.02 -4.81 7.01
N GLY A 193 13.69 -3.67 7.09
CA GLY A 193 14.79 -3.53 8.03
C GLY A 193 14.32 -3.18 9.45
N GLU A 194 15.14 -3.44 10.45
CA GLU A 194 14.88 -3.09 11.84
C GLU A 194 15.60 -1.79 12.25
N GLY A 195 15.06 -1.10 13.24
CA GLY A 195 15.70 0.08 13.85
C GLY A 195 16.06 1.15 12.80
N ALA A 196 17.32 1.57 12.79
CA ALA A 196 17.85 2.58 11.87
C ALA A 196 18.23 2.03 10.48
N SER A 197 18.00 0.73 10.21
CA SER A 197 18.40 0.11 8.93
C SER A 197 17.71 0.73 7.73
N ARG A 198 18.43 0.78 6.61
CA ARG A 198 17.95 1.38 5.36
C ARG A 198 17.57 0.29 4.35
N LEU A 199 16.40 0.43 3.73
CA LEU A 199 16.06 -0.37 2.56
C LEU A 199 17.02 -0.06 1.39
N PRO A 200 17.38 -1.06 0.58
CA PRO A 200 18.26 -0.86 -0.56
C PRO A 200 17.59 0.05 -1.62
N ASN A 201 18.40 0.88 -2.27
CA ASN A 201 17.94 1.71 -3.38
C ASN A 201 17.93 0.89 -4.69
N VAL A 202 16.95 0.01 -4.83
CA VAL A 202 16.83 -0.89 -5.99
C VAL A 202 16.64 -0.15 -7.32
N THR A 203 16.16 1.10 -7.30
CA THR A 203 15.97 1.90 -8.52
C THR A 203 17.28 2.43 -9.11
N ALA A 204 18.36 2.44 -8.32
CA ALA A 204 19.71 2.75 -8.82
C ALA A 204 20.38 1.55 -9.53
N GLU A 205 19.83 0.36 -9.39
CA GLU A 205 20.41 -0.86 -9.97
C GLU A 205 20.28 -0.89 -11.50
N LEU A 206 21.31 -1.41 -12.19
CA LEU A 206 21.28 -1.57 -13.64
C LEU A 206 20.12 -2.45 -14.11
N SER A 207 19.72 -3.43 -13.33
CA SER A 207 18.57 -4.29 -13.61
C SER A 207 17.27 -3.51 -13.67
N PHE A 208 17.05 -2.51 -12.78
CA PHE A 208 15.91 -1.60 -12.85
C PHE A 208 15.97 -0.72 -14.10
N GLN A 209 17.12 -0.11 -14.38
CA GLN A 209 17.30 0.76 -15.54
C GLN A 209 17.07 -0.01 -16.87
N LYS A 210 17.42 -1.29 -16.92
CA LYS A 210 17.13 -2.20 -18.05
C LYS A 210 15.66 -2.65 -18.10
N GLY A 211 14.83 -2.30 -17.12
CA GLY A 211 13.41 -2.64 -17.04
C GLY A 211 13.14 -4.11 -16.70
N TRP A 212 14.04 -4.76 -15.96
CA TRP A 212 13.89 -6.16 -15.58
C TRP A 212 12.83 -6.36 -14.50
N PHE A 213 12.52 -5.30 -13.71
CA PHE A 213 11.49 -5.33 -12.69
C PHE A 213 10.88 -3.94 -12.44
N GLU A 214 9.74 -3.93 -11.79
CA GLU A 214 9.04 -2.76 -11.26
C GLU A 214 8.92 -2.86 -9.75
N VAL A 215 8.95 -1.71 -9.05
CA VAL A 215 8.59 -1.64 -7.63
C VAL A 215 7.08 -1.67 -7.53
N GLN A 216 6.54 -2.73 -6.95
CA GLN A 216 5.09 -2.94 -6.81
C GLN A 216 4.83 -3.89 -5.65
N ASP A 217 3.95 -3.50 -4.72
CA ASP A 217 3.50 -4.36 -3.62
C ASP A 217 2.94 -5.70 -4.13
N GLU A 218 3.17 -6.78 -3.38
CA GLU A 218 2.75 -8.12 -3.79
C GLU A 218 1.23 -8.23 -3.93
N GLY A 219 0.44 -7.57 -3.06
CA GLY A 219 -1.03 -7.53 -3.19
C GLY A 219 -1.47 -6.86 -4.49
N SER A 220 -0.81 -5.76 -4.88
CA SER A 220 -1.05 -5.13 -6.19
C SER A 220 -0.69 -6.03 -7.37
N GLN A 221 0.32 -6.89 -7.24
CA GLN A 221 0.68 -7.89 -8.26
C GLN A 221 -0.39 -8.98 -8.34
N ILE A 222 -0.83 -9.49 -7.18
CA ILE A 222 -1.86 -10.54 -7.08
C ILE A 222 -3.15 -10.09 -7.76
N VAL A 223 -3.65 -8.89 -7.45
CA VAL A 223 -4.89 -8.40 -8.07
C VAL A 223 -4.73 -8.17 -9.58
N ALA A 224 -3.52 -7.83 -10.06
CA ALA A 224 -3.23 -7.76 -11.49
C ALA A 224 -3.18 -9.16 -12.16
N ASP A 225 -2.64 -10.16 -11.47
CA ASP A 225 -2.61 -11.55 -11.95
C ASP A 225 -4.04 -12.15 -12.02
N LEU A 226 -4.95 -11.73 -11.12
CA LEU A 226 -6.36 -12.13 -11.12
C LEU A 226 -7.19 -11.54 -12.28
N VAL A 227 -6.69 -10.52 -12.97
CA VAL A 227 -7.35 -10.02 -14.19
C VAL A 227 -7.38 -11.11 -15.27
N GLN A 228 -6.31 -11.90 -15.42
CA GLN A 228 -6.16 -12.98 -16.39
C GLN A 228 -6.52 -12.60 -17.84
N PRO A 229 -5.94 -11.52 -18.41
CA PRO A 229 -6.24 -11.15 -19.77
C PRO A 229 -5.74 -12.23 -20.75
N GLY A 230 -6.56 -12.55 -21.75
CA GLY A 230 -6.15 -13.39 -22.87
C GLY A 230 -5.10 -12.66 -23.75
N GLU A 231 -4.23 -13.40 -24.44
CA GLU A 231 -3.15 -12.82 -25.26
C GLU A 231 -3.65 -11.83 -26.33
N HIS A 232 -4.87 -11.99 -26.84
CA HIS A 232 -5.43 -11.18 -27.90
C HIS A 232 -6.57 -10.26 -27.47
N ASP A 233 -6.83 -10.18 -26.16
CA ASP A 233 -7.91 -9.36 -25.63
C ASP A 233 -7.68 -7.87 -25.84
N GLN A 234 -8.80 -7.15 -25.85
CA GLN A 234 -8.88 -5.70 -25.74
C GLN A 234 -9.20 -5.35 -24.28
N VAL A 235 -8.26 -4.77 -23.56
CA VAL A 235 -8.37 -4.52 -22.12
C VAL A 235 -8.25 -3.03 -21.83
N LEU A 236 -9.05 -2.51 -20.91
CA LEU A 236 -8.95 -1.14 -20.41
C LEU A 236 -8.54 -1.14 -18.92
N ASP A 237 -7.49 -0.42 -18.61
CA ASP A 237 -7.14 0.01 -17.25
C ASP A 237 -7.71 1.42 -17.07
N TYR A 238 -8.89 1.54 -16.43
CA TYR A 238 -9.67 2.78 -16.40
C TYR A 238 -9.16 3.80 -15.40
N CYS A 239 -8.44 3.37 -14.36
CA CYS A 239 -7.80 4.24 -13.37
C CYS A 239 -6.30 3.92 -13.28
N ALA A 240 -5.61 3.97 -14.42
CA ALA A 240 -4.28 3.41 -14.62
C ALA A 240 -3.17 4.04 -13.74
N GLY A 241 -3.33 5.31 -13.35
CA GLY A 241 -2.31 6.04 -12.62
C GLY A 241 -0.94 5.94 -13.30
N GLY A 242 0.10 5.61 -12.54
CA GLY A 242 1.44 5.39 -13.08
C GLY A 242 1.65 4.08 -13.86
N GLY A 243 0.58 3.31 -14.16
CA GLY A 243 0.63 2.14 -15.05
C GLY A 243 1.14 0.84 -14.42
N GLY A 244 1.11 0.70 -13.09
CA GLY A 244 1.61 -0.52 -12.44
C GLY A 244 0.89 -1.79 -12.88
N LYS A 245 -0.46 -1.78 -12.91
CA LYS A 245 -1.30 -2.89 -13.36
C LYS A 245 -1.33 -2.98 -14.89
N THR A 246 -1.35 -1.85 -15.60
CA THR A 246 -1.18 -1.77 -17.08
C THR A 246 0.04 -2.57 -17.55
N LEU A 247 1.20 -2.34 -16.92
CA LEU A 247 2.46 -3.04 -17.23
C LEU A 247 2.38 -4.54 -16.91
N ALA A 248 1.67 -4.91 -15.84
CA ALA A 248 1.46 -6.32 -15.48
C ALA A 248 0.62 -7.03 -16.53
N MET A 249 -0.50 -6.44 -16.94
CA MET A 249 -1.38 -6.99 -17.98
C MET A 249 -0.67 -7.09 -19.33
N SER A 250 0.04 -6.05 -19.76
CA SER A 250 0.84 -6.09 -21.00
C SER A 250 1.87 -7.22 -20.99
N ALA A 251 2.54 -7.44 -19.85
CA ALA A 251 3.52 -8.53 -19.73
C ALA A 251 2.82 -9.91 -19.75
N ALA A 252 1.67 -10.07 -19.10
CA ALA A 252 0.86 -11.29 -19.12
C ALA A 252 0.36 -11.61 -20.54
N MET A 253 0.02 -10.59 -21.33
CA MET A 253 -0.39 -10.69 -22.73
C MET A 253 0.79 -10.86 -23.72
N HIS A 254 2.05 -10.91 -23.26
CA HIS A 254 3.24 -11.03 -24.09
C HIS A 254 3.36 -9.96 -25.19
N ASN A 255 2.92 -8.72 -24.93
CA ASN A 255 2.83 -7.65 -25.93
C ASN A 255 1.89 -7.96 -27.12
N LYS A 256 0.92 -8.88 -26.95
CA LYS A 256 -0.13 -9.16 -27.92
C LYS A 256 -1.43 -8.49 -27.50
N GLY A 257 -2.47 -8.52 -28.33
CA GLY A 257 -3.71 -7.81 -28.06
C GLY A 257 -3.50 -6.31 -27.85
N GLN A 258 -4.37 -5.66 -27.09
CA GLN A 258 -4.27 -4.23 -26.81
C GLN A 258 -4.66 -3.91 -25.37
N VAL A 259 -3.84 -3.13 -24.67
CA VAL A 259 -4.18 -2.54 -23.38
C VAL A 259 -4.38 -1.04 -23.58
N HIS A 260 -5.56 -0.55 -23.21
CA HIS A 260 -5.87 0.86 -23.14
C HIS A 260 -5.65 1.32 -21.70
N ALA A 261 -4.91 2.40 -21.47
CA ALA A 261 -4.65 2.95 -20.16
C ALA A 261 -5.22 4.38 -20.06
N TYR A 262 -6.13 4.60 -19.13
CA TYR A 262 -6.75 5.90 -18.90
C TYR A 262 -6.74 6.25 -17.40
N ASP A 263 -6.54 7.51 -17.10
CA ASP A 263 -6.75 8.07 -15.75
C ASP A 263 -7.30 9.50 -15.89
N ALA A 264 -8.30 9.83 -15.10
CA ALA A 264 -8.89 11.18 -15.09
C ALA A 264 -7.89 12.24 -14.59
N ASP A 265 -6.92 11.85 -13.75
CA ASP A 265 -5.84 12.72 -13.31
C ASP A 265 -4.60 12.55 -14.20
N ARG A 266 -4.42 13.50 -15.14
CA ARG A 266 -3.26 13.53 -16.04
C ARG A 266 -1.91 13.56 -15.31
N LYS A 267 -1.84 14.12 -14.10
CA LYS A 267 -0.59 14.16 -13.32
C LYS A 267 -0.24 12.76 -12.80
N ARG A 268 -1.25 11.98 -12.41
CA ARG A 268 -1.05 10.58 -12.02
C ARG A 268 -0.67 9.70 -13.21
N LEU A 269 -1.20 10.00 -14.39
CA LEU A 269 -0.93 9.25 -15.63
C LEU A 269 0.45 9.57 -16.24
N ALA A 270 0.96 10.79 -16.08
CA ALA A 270 2.18 11.25 -16.75
C ALA A 270 3.40 10.30 -16.61
N PRO A 271 3.68 9.66 -15.47
CA PRO A 271 4.83 8.76 -15.33
C PRO A 271 4.73 7.47 -16.18
N ILE A 272 3.55 7.12 -16.71
CA ILE A 272 3.32 5.85 -17.42
C ILE A 272 4.22 5.73 -18.66
N ILE A 273 4.41 6.80 -19.42
CA ILE A 273 5.13 6.80 -20.70
C ILE A 273 6.58 6.33 -20.52
N GLU A 274 7.29 6.87 -19.53
CA GLU A 274 8.67 6.45 -19.26
C GLU A 274 8.74 5.00 -18.81
N ARG A 275 7.79 4.57 -17.97
CA ARG A 275 7.71 3.19 -17.48
C ARG A 275 7.43 2.20 -18.60
N LEU A 276 6.50 2.48 -19.51
CA LEU A 276 6.22 1.67 -20.70
C LEU A 276 7.47 1.48 -21.54
N ARG A 277 8.21 2.57 -21.83
CA ARG A 277 9.46 2.53 -22.59
C ARG A 277 10.51 1.68 -21.88
N ARG A 278 10.74 1.89 -20.57
CA ARG A 278 11.69 1.11 -19.78
C ARG A 278 11.32 -0.37 -19.74
N ALA A 279 10.05 -0.69 -19.57
CA ALA A 279 9.57 -2.07 -19.54
C ALA A 279 9.61 -2.77 -20.91
N GLY A 280 9.67 -2.04 -22.00
CA GLY A 280 9.63 -2.61 -23.37
C GLY A 280 8.23 -3.03 -23.81
N THR A 281 7.24 -2.36 -23.26
CA THR A 281 5.81 -2.57 -23.57
C THR A 281 5.48 -1.97 -24.93
N ARG A 282 4.75 -2.70 -25.77
CA ARG A 282 4.44 -2.30 -27.17
C ARG A 282 2.94 -2.33 -27.51
N ASN A 283 2.13 -2.95 -26.68
CA ASN A 283 0.69 -3.12 -26.89
C ASN A 283 -0.16 -2.22 -25.96
N VAL A 284 0.38 -1.10 -25.48
CA VAL A 284 -0.35 -0.15 -24.63
C VAL A 284 -0.60 1.16 -25.36
N GLN A 285 -1.84 1.60 -25.36
CA GLN A 285 -2.25 2.93 -25.78
C GLN A 285 -2.70 3.74 -24.57
N VAL A 286 -2.11 4.91 -24.41
CA VAL A 286 -2.42 5.81 -23.29
C VAL A 286 -3.42 6.87 -23.75
N HIS A 287 -4.48 7.08 -22.97
CA HIS A 287 -5.53 8.04 -23.22
C HIS A 287 -5.57 9.06 -22.09
N ASP A 288 -5.58 10.34 -22.42
CA ASP A 288 -5.62 11.45 -21.47
C ASP A 288 -6.92 12.29 -21.58
N ASP A 289 -7.84 11.84 -22.44
CA ASP A 289 -9.16 12.41 -22.64
C ASP A 289 -10.19 11.27 -22.71
N PRO A 290 -11.28 11.31 -21.91
CA PRO A 290 -12.29 10.25 -21.89
C PRO A 290 -12.99 10.06 -23.25
N ARG A 291 -13.08 11.11 -24.09
CA ARG A 291 -13.67 11.04 -25.43
C ARG A 291 -12.92 10.09 -26.37
N GLN A 292 -11.64 9.86 -26.11
CA GLN A 292 -10.83 8.90 -26.88
C GLN A 292 -11.30 7.44 -26.65
N LEU A 293 -12.07 7.18 -25.59
CA LEU A 293 -12.61 5.87 -25.26
C LEU A 293 -13.99 5.61 -25.91
N ASP A 294 -14.68 6.61 -26.43
CA ASP A 294 -16.06 6.46 -26.91
C ASP A 294 -16.24 5.39 -28.00
N SER A 295 -15.24 5.19 -28.86
CA SER A 295 -15.27 4.16 -29.90
C SER A 295 -15.17 2.72 -29.35
N MET A 296 -14.85 2.55 -28.05
CA MET A 296 -14.63 1.26 -27.39
C MET A 296 -15.86 0.78 -26.59
N ARG A 297 -16.96 1.55 -26.57
CA ARG A 297 -18.18 1.16 -25.86
C ARG A 297 -18.68 -0.20 -26.34
N ASP A 298 -19.01 -1.08 -25.36
CA ASP A 298 -19.49 -2.46 -25.58
C ASP A 298 -18.51 -3.38 -26.37
N LYS A 299 -17.19 -3.09 -26.37
CA LYS A 299 -16.23 -3.82 -27.20
C LYS A 299 -15.09 -4.50 -26.44
N LEU A 300 -14.89 -4.16 -25.17
CA LEU A 300 -13.71 -4.63 -24.45
C LEU A 300 -13.97 -5.96 -23.73
N ASP A 301 -13.00 -6.84 -23.80
CA ASP A 301 -13.02 -8.16 -23.15
C ASP A 301 -12.95 -8.04 -21.63
N ALA A 302 -12.13 -7.12 -21.14
CA ALA A 302 -11.98 -6.84 -19.72
C ALA A 302 -11.76 -5.34 -19.47
N VAL A 303 -12.38 -4.82 -18.42
CA VAL A 303 -12.19 -3.46 -17.94
C VAL A 303 -11.80 -3.51 -16.46
N LEU A 304 -10.60 -3.04 -16.14
CA LEU A 304 -10.09 -2.95 -14.79
C LEU A 304 -10.34 -1.54 -14.23
N VAL A 305 -10.94 -1.47 -13.07
CA VAL A 305 -11.15 -0.25 -12.28
C VAL A 305 -10.36 -0.37 -10.98
N ASP A 306 -9.09 0.09 -11.00
CA ASP A 306 -8.27 0.29 -9.79
C ASP A 306 -8.68 1.62 -9.15
N ALA A 307 -9.82 1.59 -8.46
CA ALA A 307 -10.58 2.77 -8.10
C ALA A 307 -9.85 3.70 -7.13
N PRO A 308 -10.07 5.03 -7.22
CA PRO A 308 -9.62 5.94 -6.19
C PRO A 308 -10.28 5.58 -4.86
N CYS A 309 -9.47 5.38 -3.81
CA CYS A 309 -9.93 4.94 -2.51
C CYS A 309 -9.19 5.65 -1.37
N THR A 310 -9.59 5.38 -0.13
CA THR A 310 -8.92 5.94 1.06
C THR A 310 -7.52 5.38 1.26
N GLY A 311 -7.22 4.20 0.71
CA GLY A 311 -5.92 3.55 0.83
C GLY A 311 -5.67 2.93 2.20
N THR A 312 -6.69 2.57 2.96
CA THR A 312 -6.57 2.01 4.32
C THR A 312 -5.74 0.73 4.36
N GLY A 313 -5.76 -0.07 3.30
CA GLY A 313 -4.92 -1.26 3.16
C GLY A 313 -3.41 -0.97 3.04
N THR A 314 -3.02 0.29 2.81
CA THR A 314 -1.62 0.70 2.64
C THR A 314 -1.06 1.50 3.83
N TRP A 315 -1.75 1.50 4.99
CA TRP A 315 -1.36 2.29 6.16
C TRP A 315 0.04 1.96 6.67
N ARG A 316 0.49 0.72 6.53
CA ARG A 316 1.87 0.37 6.88
C ARG A 316 2.92 1.13 6.06
N ARG A 317 2.60 1.54 4.80
CA ARG A 317 3.47 2.36 3.93
C ARG A 317 3.23 3.85 4.09
N ARG A 318 1.99 4.26 4.35
CA ARG A 318 1.55 5.66 4.43
C ARG A 318 0.79 5.91 5.73
N PRO A 319 1.44 5.75 6.90
CA PRO A 319 0.75 5.82 8.19
C PRO A 319 0.14 7.19 8.50
N ASP A 320 0.65 8.27 7.89
CA ASP A 320 0.07 9.60 8.02
C ASP A 320 -1.34 9.71 7.43
N THR A 321 -1.66 8.92 6.40
CA THR A 321 -3.01 8.91 5.81
C THR A 321 -4.05 8.37 6.77
N LYS A 322 -3.67 7.47 7.68
CA LYS A 322 -4.52 6.92 8.73
C LYS A 322 -5.05 8.03 9.64
N TRP A 323 -4.18 8.93 10.08
CA TRP A 323 -4.49 10.02 11.02
C TRP A 323 -5.13 11.25 10.36
N ARG A 324 -5.11 11.32 9.03
CA ARG A 324 -5.77 12.37 8.24
C ARG A 324 -7.10 11.93 7.64
N LEU A 325 -7.44 10.64 7.76
CA LEU A 325 -8.69 10.11 7.25
C LEU A 325 -9.87 10.65 8.05
N THR A 326 -10.91 11.09 7.35
CA THR A 326 -12.18 11.55 7.92
C THR A 326 -13.36 10.88 7.23
N GLN A 327 -14.54 10.88 7.87
CA GLN A 327 -15.77 10.39 7.24
C GLN A 327 -16.03 11.07 5.89
N LYS A 328 -15.85 12.40 5.83
CA LYS A 328 -16.01 13.15 4.59
C LYS A 328 -15.10 12.64 3.46
N ASN A 329 -13.83 12.31 3.77
CA ASN A 329 -12.91 11.75 2.76
C ASN A 329 -13.39 10.37 2.29
N LEU A 330 -13.92 9.54 3.19
CA LEU A 330 -14.49 8.25 2.84
C LEU A 330 -15.71 8.43 1.91
N ASP A 331 -16.65 9.30 2.26
CA ASP A 331 -17.84 9.57 1.46
C ASP A 331 -17.50 10.09 0.06
N GLU A 332 -16.51 10.99 -0.05
CA GLU A 332 -16.01 11.49 -1.34
C GLU A 332 -15.42 10.35 -2.20
N ARG A 333 -14.68 9.40 -1.60
CA ARG A 333 -14.13 8.26 -2.33
C ARG A 333 -15.21 7.29 -2.78
N ILE A 334 -16.19 7.02 -1.92
CA ILE A 334 -17.37 6.22 -2.26
C ILE A 334 -18.08 6.76 -3.50
N ALA A 335 -18.34 8.07 -3.56
CA ALA A 335 -18.95 8.71 -4.73
C ALA A 335 -18.08 8.56 -5.99
N GLN A 336 -16.78 8.81 -5.90
CA GLN A 336 -15.84 8.64 -7.02
C GLN A 336 -15.78 7.20 -7.54
N GLN A 337 -15.88 6.21 -6.65
CA GLN A 337 -15.92 4.79 -7.01
C GLN A 337 -17.18 4.43 -7.77
N GLN A 338 -18.33 4.98 -7.36
CA GLN A 338 -19.61 4.79 -8.05
C GLN A 338 -19.56 5.34 -9.47
N ASP A 339 -19.06 6.57 -9.63
CA ASP A 339 -18.89 7.20 -10.93
C ASP A 339 -17.93 6.37 -11.82
N ALA A 340 -16.79 5.95 -11.28
CA ALA A 340 -15.80 5.16 -12.01
C ALA A 340 -16.36 3.81 -12.47
N LEU A 341 -17.08 3.09 -11.60
CA LEU A 341 -17.73 1.83 -11.96
C LEU A 341 -18.80 2.02 -13.04
N GLY A 342 -19.67 3.01 -12.87
CA GLY A 342 -20.75 3.30 -13.83
C GLY A 342 -20.23 3.68 -15.22
N GLU A 343 -19.16 4.50 -15.28
CA GLU A 343 -18.56 4.87 -16.57
C GLU A 343 -17.78 3.71 -17.20
N ALA A 344 -16.97 2.99 -16.42
CA ALA A 344 -16.14 1.88 -16.90
C ALA A 344 -17.00 0.72 -17.44
N ALA A 345 -18.15 0.43 -16.81
CA ALA A 345 -19.08 -0.62 -17.24
C ALA A 345 -19.55 -0.49 -18.68
N LYS A 346 -19.63 0.75 -19.21
CA LYS A 346 -20.07 1.05 -20.59
C LYS A 346 -19.12 0.50 -21.66
N PHE A 347 -17.90 0.15 -21.32
CA PHE A 347 -16.92 -0.34 -22.27
C PHE A 347 -16.86 -1.87 -22.32
N VAL A 348 -17.39 -2.57 -21.31
CA VAL A 348 -17.39 -4.03 -21.24
C VAL A 348 -18.33 -4.59 -22.31
N LYS A 349 -17.86 -5.50 -23.17
CA LYS A 349 -18.72 -6.18 -24.16
C LYS A 349 -19.67 -7.18 -23.48
N PRO A 350 -20.80 -7.59 -24.11
CA PRO A 350 -21.56 -8.77 -23.65
C PRO A 350 -20.63 -9.97 -23.49
N GLY A 351 -20.71 -10.67 -22.35
CA GLY A 351 -19.78 -11.76 -22.00
C GLY A 351 -18.39 -11.33 -21.53
N GLY A 352 -18.09 -10.02 -21.50
CA GLY A 352 -16.84 -9.47 -20.97
C GLY A 352 -16.84 -9.28 -19.44
N ALA A 353 -15.71 -8.94 -18.87
CA ALA A 353 -15.52 -8.80 -17.41
C ALA A 353 -15.27 -7.36 -16.99
N LEU A 354 -15.95 -6.91 -15.93
CA LEU A 354 -15.63 -5.72 -15.16
C LEU A 354 -14.92 -6.15 -13.87
N LEU A 355 -13.72 -5.61 -13.66
CA LEU A 355 -12.87 -5.97 -12.51
C LEU A 355 -12.72 -4.75 -11.61
N TYR A 356 -13.16 -4.87 -10.37
CA TYR A 356 -13.10 -3.80 -9.40
C TYR A 356 -12.04 -4.07 -8.34
N VAL A 357 -11.16 -3.10 -8.14
CA VAL A 357 -10.03 -3.18 -7.22
C VAL A 357 -9.94 -1.91 -6.39
N THR A 358 -9.64 -2.05 -5.11
CA THR A 358 -9.21 -0.95 -4.25
C THR A 358 -8.00 -1.38 -3.42
N CYS A 359 -7.20 -0.43 -2.96
CA CYS A 359 -6.23 -0.65 -1.88
C CYS A 359 -6.81 -0.24 -0.51
N SER A 360 -8.12 -0.47 -0.31
CA SER A 360 -8.85 -0.26 0.94
C SER A 360 -9.27 -1.61 1.54
N VAL A 361 -9.38 -1.63 2.87
CA VAL A 361 -9.96 -2.75 3.62
C VAL A 361 -11.34 -2.41 4.20
N LEU A 362 -11.91 -1.25 3.87
CA LEU A 362 -13.20 -0.81 4.36
C LEU A 362 -14.34 -1.40 3.50
N PRO A 363 -15.33 -2.08 4.08
CA PRO A 363 -16.44 -2.66 3.31
C PRO A 363 -17.27 -1.60 2.57
N GLU A 364 -17.27 -0.35 3.03
CA GLU A 364 -17.92 0.79 2.38
C GLU A 364 -17.36 1.07 0.98
N GLU A 365 -16.07 0.86 0.78
CA GLU A 365 -15.37 1.04 -0.50
C GLU A 365 -15.29 -0.25 -1.32
N ASN A 366 -15.66 -1.39 -0.74
CA ASN A 366 -15.46 -2.73 -1.27
C ASN A 366 -16.77 -3.45 -1.55
N ASP A 367 -17.17 -4.39 -0.69
CA ASP A 367 -18.35 -5.23 -0.90
C ASP A 367 -19.63 -4.39 -1.10
N ARG A 368 -19.84 -3.33 -0.32
CA ARG A 368 -21.04 -2.47 -0.45
C ARG A 368 -21.09 -1.73 -1.79
N GLN A 369 -19.94 -1.38 -2.38
CA GLN A 369 -19.88 -0.76 -3.72
C GLN A 369 -20.29 -1.77 -4.80
N VAL A 370 -19.79 -2.98 -4.71
CA VAL A 370 -20.10 -4.06 -5.66
C VAL A 370 -21.57 -4.47 -5.57
N GLU A 371 -22.09 -4.65 -4.36
CA GLU A 371 -23.50 -4.97 -4.11
C GLU A 371 -24.42 -3.91 -4.72
N ARG A 372 -24.14 -2.63 -4.43
CA ARG A 372 -24.89 -1.50 -5.00
C ARG A 372 -24.81 -1.48 -6.51
N PHE A 373 -23.60 -1.59 -7.07
CA PHE A 373 -23.42 -1.58 -8.52
C PHE A 373 -24.22 -2.70 -9.21
N CYS A 374 -24.16 -3.92 -8.71
CA CYS A 374 -24.89 -5.04 -9.27
C CYS A 374 -26.42 -4.89 -9.13
N ALA A 375 -26.91 -4.29 -8.04
CA ALA A 375 -28.33 -3.99 -7.87
C ALA A 375 -28.84 -2.96 -8.89
N GLU A 376 -28.04 -1.94 -9.18
CA GLU A 376 -28.34 -0.88 -10.15
C GLU A 376 -28.10 -1.34 -11.61
N ASN A 377 -27.24 -2.36 -11.82
CA ASN A 377 -26.83 -2.87 -13.13
C ASN A 377 -27.06 -4.39 -13.25
N PRO A 378 -28.31 -4.86 -13.41
CA PRO A 378 -28.64 -6.29 -13.40
C PRO A 378 -28.04 -7.10 -14.57
N ALA A 379 -27.44 -6.42 -15.54
CA ALA A 379 -26.66 -7.06 -16.61
C ALA A 379 -25.32 -7.62 -16.11
N PHE A 380 -24.85 -7.22 -14.92
CA PHE A 380 -23.61 -7.70 -14.33
C PHE A 380 -23.91 -8.67 -13.16
N ALA A 381 -23.07 -9.68 -13.02
CA ALA A 381 -23.14 -10.62 -11.88
C ALA A 381 -21.73 -10.92 -11.38
N ILE A 382 -21.56 -11.00 -10.06
CA ILE A 382 -20.29 -11.38 -9.44
C ILE A 382 -19.96 -12.82 -9.84
N THR A 383 -18.69 -13.06 -10.16
CA THR A 383 -18.14 -14.39 -10.39
C THR A 383 -17.06 -14.67 -9.35
N SER A 384 -17.17 -15.82 -8.66
CA SER A 384 -16.20 -16.19 -7.63
C SER A 384 -14.81 -16.36 -8.23
N VAL A 385 -13.81 -15.82 -7.55
CA VAL A 385 -12.39 -15.99 -7.89
C VAL A 385 -11.69 -17.01 -6.98
N ALA A 386 -12.41 -17.66 -6.09
CA ALA A 386 -11.84 -18.62 -5.14
C ALA A 386 -11.18 -19.83 -5.83
N ASP A 387 -11.79 -20.37 -6.89
CA ASP A 387 -11.21 -21.44 -7.68
C ASP A 387 -9.99 -20.99 -8.50
N ASP A 388 -10.03 -19.76 -9.00
CA ASP A 388 -8.91 -19.16 -9.73
C ASP A 388 -7.70 -18.97 -8.82
N TRP A 389 -7.90 -18.65 -7.55
CA TRP A 389 -6.81 -18.50 -6.58
C TRP A 389 -5.91 -19.73 -6.55
N THR A 390 -6.51 -20.92 -6.37
CA THR A 390 -5.76 -22.17 -6.32
C THR A 390 -5.06 -22.51 -7.64
N LYS A 391 -5.70 -22.25 -8.78
CA LYS A 391 -5.13 -22.46 -10.12
C LYS A 391 -3.96 -21.53 -10.41
N ILE A 392 -4.06 -20.27 -9.99
CA ILE A 392 -3.06 -19.23 -10.29
C ILE A 392 -1.88 -19.30 -9.31
N PHE A 393 -2.16 -19.40 -8.01
CA PHE A 393 -1.14 -19.25 -6.97
C PHE A 393 -0.74 -20.57 -6.30
N GLY A 394 -1.49 -21.64 -6.54
CA GLY A 394 -1.25 -22.96 -5.95
C GLY A 394 -2.02 -23.20 -4.64
N ALA A 395 -2.19 -24.46 -4.29
CA ALA A 395 -2.98 -24.88 -3.13
C ALA A 395 -2.34 -24.47 -1.78
N GLN A 396 -1.03 -24.26 -1.74
CA GLN A 396 -0.26 -23.91 -0.54
C GLN A 396 -0.12 -22.40 -0.33
N ALA A 397 -0.56 -21.57 -1.29
CA ALA A 397 -0.50 -20.13 -1.14
C ALA A 397 -1.36 -19.65 0.05
N PRO A 398 -0.88 -18.70 0.86
CA PRO A 398 -1.70 -18.06 1.87
C PRO A 398 -3.07 -17.62 1.31
N ARG A 399 -4.12 -17.75 2.10
CA ARG A 399 -5.48 -17.51 1.62
C ARG A 399 -5.95 -16.13 2.01
N PRO A 400 -6.52 -15.34 1.07
CA PRO A 400 -7.21 -14.12 1.41
C PRO A 400 -8.54 -14.41 2.13
N ARG A 401 -9.14 -13.38 2.72
CA ARG A 401 -10.55 -13.44 3.08
C ARG A 401 -11.38 -13.59 1.79
N VAL A 402 -12.32 -14.51 1.79
CA VAL A 402 -13.26 -14.73 0.68
C VAL A 402 -14.68 -14.61 1.23
N THR A 403 -15.54 -13.85 0.54
CA THR A 403 -16.96 -13.75 0.88
C THR A 403 -17.79 -14.83 0.17
N ASP A 404 -19.01 -15.06 0.63
CA ASP A 404 -19.97 -15.96 -0.02
C ASP A 404 -20.29 -15.51 -1.46
N ALA A 405 -20.23 -14.21 -1.73
CA ALA A 405 -20.38 -13.65 -3.07
C ALA A 405 -19.17 -13.91 -3.98
N GLY A 406 -18.03 -14.34 -3.42
CA GLY A 406 -16.82 -14.65 -4.17
C GLY A 406 -15.86 -13.48 -4.36
N THR A 407 -16.03 -12.37 -3.64
CA THR A 407 -15.04 -11.29 -3.54
C THR A 407 -13.90 -11.68 -2.62
N ILE A 408 -12.73 -11.07 -2.79
CA ILE A 408 -11.57 -11.33 -1.93
C ILE A 408 -10.99 -10.05 -1.34
N THR A 409 -10.47 -10.17 -0.11
CA THR A 409 -9.67 -9.13 0.54
C THR A 409 -8.33 -9.72 0.96
N LEU A 410 -7.26 -9.16 0.43
CA LEU A 410 -5.87 -9.37 0.86
C LEU A 410 -5.59 -8.47 2.06
N SER A 411 -4.73 -8.93 2.97
CA SER A 411 -4.32 -8.11 4.12
C SER A 411 -3.00 -8.59 4.70
N PRO A 412 -2.30 -7.76 5.48
CA PRO A 412 -1.00 -8.14 6.01
C PRO A 412 -1.02 -9.38 6.90
N ALA A 413 -2.05 -9.57 7.73
CA ALA A 413 -2.09 -10.74 8.61
C ALA A 413 -2.42 -12.04 7.87
N SER A 414 -3.28 -11.99 6.85
CA SER A 414 -3.73 -13.19 6.13
C SER A 414 -2.81 -13.58 4.97
N THR A 415 -2.26 -12.61 4.23
CA THR A 415 -1.49 -12.85 3.00
C THR A 415 -0.09 -12.22 3.01
N ASP A 416 0.29 -11.53 4.10
CA ASP A 416 1.56 -10.79 4.22
C ASP A 416 1.78 -9.76 3.09
N THR A 417 0.68 -9.20 2.55
CA THR A 417 0.66 -8.16 1.51
C THR A 417 0.09 -6.86 2.05
N ASP A 418 0.10 -5.76 1.29
CA ASP A 418 -0.79 -4.65 1.59
C ASP A 418 -2.25 -5.08 1.44
N GLY A 419 -3.17 -4.34 2.06
CA GLY A 419 -4.59 -4.61 1.93
C GLY A 419 -5.09 -4.24 0.53
N PHE A 420 -5.70 -5.21 -0.15
CA PHE A 420 -6.36 -5.03 -1.44
C PHE A 420 -7.68 -5.77 -1.49
N PHE A 421 -8.66 -5.16 -2.10
CA PHE A 421 -9.91 -5.79 -2.46
C PHE A 421 -9.94 -6.09 -3.95
N PHE A 422 -10.56 -7.21 -4.33
CA PHE A 422 -10.77 -7.60 -5.73
C PHE A 422 -12.15 -8.25 -5.91
N CYS A 423 -12.86 -7.81 -6.94
CA CYS A 423 -14.10 -8.43 -7.41
C CYS A 423 -14.09 -8.53 -8.93
N ARG A 424 -14.54 -9.66 -9.45
CA ARG A 424 -14.83 -9.86 -10.87
C ARG A 424 -16.34 -9.89 -11.08
N MET A 425 -16.84 -9.10 -11.99
CA MET A 425 -18.24 -9.05 -12.41
C MET A 425 -18.32 -9.38 -13.90
N GLN A 426 -19.10 -10.39 -14.25
CA GLN A 426 -19.32 -10.80 -15.64
C GLN A 426 -20.54 -10.09 -16.19
N ARG A 427 -20.43 -9.46 -17.38
CA ARG A 427 -21.58 -8.96 -18.10
C ARG A 427 -22.31 -10.10 -18.78
N LYS A 428 -23.62 -10.23 -18.57
CA LYS A 428 -24.46 -11.22 -19.25
C LYS A 428 -24.42 -11.04 -20.76
N VAL A 429 -24.60 -12.13 -21.52
CA VAL A 429 -24.65 -12.13 -22.98
C VAL A 429 -26.00 -11.62 -23.48
#